data_f7c05564e72b71d504e73863dca0fe1f
#
_entry.id   f7c05564e72b71d504e73863dca0fe1f
#
_cell.length_a   1.000
_cell.length_b   1.000
_cell.length_c   1.000
_cell.angle_alpha   90.00
_cell.angle_beta   90.00
_cell.angle_gamma   90.00
#
_symmetry.space_group_name_H-M   'P 1'
#
loop_
_entity.id
_entity.type
_entity.pdbx_description
1 polymer ?
#
loop_
_entity_poly.entity_id
_entity_poly.type
_entity_poly.pdbx_seq_one_letter_code
_entity_poly.pdbx_strand_id
1 'polypeptide(L)'
;MMQFRISRLAVGAVVAMTVCCAALAAVAQATPPRTLLALSKRAHTLSIVDPTTLQIIATAPVGPDPHEVIASGDGKTAYVSIYGGGRYHALSVIDLVAQKALPDIDTGALNGPHGMAWVGGKLWFTAEGAKVIARYDPATSQVDWVMGTGQNRTHMIYVTPDQQQIYTTNVSSGTVTFLEKVTLPPMGPPPGMGQVRTDWTETIIPVGKGDEGFDVTPDGRALWTANAQDGTLSIIDLGTKKVTDTVDAKIFGANRLKFTPDGKLVLITSLGNGDLFVYDAASRKPIKRVPIGHGAAGILMDPVGNRAFVACSPDNYIAIVDLKTFEVTGHLDVGGEPDGLAWAMRN
;
A
#
# COMPACT_ATOMS: atom_id res chain seq x y z
N MET A 1 78.87 15.35 -64.20
CA MET A 1 77.80 16.27 -63.66
C MET A 1 76.76 15.41 -62.94
N MET A 2 76.81 15.42 -61.65
CA MET A 2 75.98 14.57 -60.84
C MET A 2 75.24 15.49 -59.83
N GLN A 3 73.92 15.62 -59.95
CA GLN A 3 73.11 16.45 -59.08
C GLN A 3 72.64 15.61 -57.86
N PHE A 4 72.98 16.06 -56.66
CA PHE A 4 72.45 15.55 -55.42
C PHE A 4 71.06 16.17 -55.10
N ARG A 5 70.09 15.33 -54.91
CA ARG A 5 68.77 15.72 -54.36
C ARG A 5 68.77 15.48 -52.85
N ILE A 6 68.53 16.56 -52.10
CA ILE A 6 68.33 16.52 -50.68
C ILE A 6 66.86 16.23 -50.37
N SER A 7 66.59 15.11 -49.72
CA SER A 7 65.27 14.77 -49.21
C SER A 7 65.05 15.43 -47.83
N ARG A 8 63.99 16.20 -47.73
CA ARG A 8 63.52 16.75 -46.44
C ARG A 8 62.64 15.74 -45.75
N LEU A 9 63.06 15.22 -44.57
CA LEU A 9 62.17 14.47 -43.67
C LEU A 9 61.26 15.45 -42.93
N ALA A 10 59.94 15.28 -43.05
CA ALA A 10 58.97 15.94 -42.25
C ALA A 10 58.71 15.09 -40.99
N VAL A 11 59.05 15.65 -39.82
CA VAL A 11 58.70 15.08 -38.52
C VAL A 11 57.28 15.49 -38.15
N GLY A 12 56.34 14.56 -38.25
CA GLY A 12 54.96 14.78 -37.81
C GLY A 12 54.87 14.52 -36.27
N ALA A 13 54.61 15.55 -35.51
CA ALA A 13 54.31 15.43 -34.08
C ALA A 13 52.84 14.97 -33.93
N VAL A 14 52.62 13.74 -33.45
CA VAL A 14 51.32 13.25 -33.03
C VAL A 14 51.05 13.73 -31.61
N VAL A 15 50.17 14.73 -31.43
CA VAL A 15 49.67 15.12 -30.12
C VAL A 15 48.54 14.17 -29.75
N ALA A 16 48.80 13.23 -28.84
CA ALA A 16 47.80 12.37 -28.23
C ALA A 16 47.02 13.18 -27.22
N MET A 17 45.81 13.55 -27.57
CA MET A 17 44.86 14.22 -26.64
C MET A 17 44.18 13.15 -25.76
N THR A 18 44.66 12.95 -24.58
CA THR A 18 44.06 12.06 -23.57
C THR A 18 42.82 12.77 -23.02
N VAL A 19 41.63 12.38 -23.48
CA VAL A 19 40.36 12.81 -22.89
C VAL A 19 40.19 12.02 -21.60
N CYS A 20 40.46 12.67 -20.47
CA CYS A 20 40.16 12.15 -19.14
C CYS A 20 38.65 12.28 -18.89
N CYS A 21 37.87 11.25 -19.19
CA CYS A 21 36.46 11.16 -18.74
C CYS A 21 36.45 10.96 -17.22
N ALA A 22 36.41 12.06 -16.48
CA ALA A 22 36.04 12.00 -15.07
C ALA A 22 34.57 11.61 -14.99
N ALA A 23 34.29 10.34 -14.71
CA ALA A 23 32.96 9.90 -14.31
C ALA A 23 32.66 10.56 -12.96
N LEU A 24 31.85 11.63 -12.98
CA LEU A 24 31.23 12.16 -11.78
C LEU A 24 30.33 11.03 -11.24
N ALA A 25 30.80 10.31 -10.22
CA ALA A 25 29.95 9.45 -9.43
C ALA A 25 28.86 10.34 -8.83
N ALA A 26 27.64 10.22 -9.33
CA ALA A 26 26.49 10.87 -8.72
C ALA A 26 26.42 10.35 -7.29
N VAL A 27 26.60 11.23 -6.31
CA VAL A 27 26.41 10.90 -4.91
C VAL A 27 24.91 10.58 -4.76
N ALA A 28 24.59 9.33 -4.43
CA ALA A 28 23.21 8.94 -4.21
C ALA A 28 22.61 9.86 -3.13
N GLN A 29 21.49 10.47 -3.47
CA GLN A 29 20.78 11.33 -2.52
C GLN A 29 20.27 10.48 -1.35
N ALA A 30 20.55 10.93 -0.12
CA ALA A 30 20.09 10.22 1.07
C ALA A 30 18.55 10.24 1.13
N THR A 31 17.97 9.12 1.54
CA THR A 31 16.51 9.03 1.78
C THR A 31 16.12 9.98 2.92
N PRO A 32 15.16 10.91 2.71
CA PRO A 32 14.68 11.79 3.77
C PRO A 32 14.03 11.02 4.93
N PRO A 33 13.93 11.63 6.13
CA PRO A 33 13.22 11.00 7.26
C PRO A 33 11.75 10.67 6.94
N ARG A 34 11.07 11.53 6.18
CA ARG A 34 9.73 11.28 5.66
C ARG A 34 9.80 11.04 4.16
N THR A 35 9.28 9.93 3.71
CA THR A 35 9.40 9.50 2.33
C THR A 35 8.06 8.95 1.84
N LEU A 36 7.64 9.35 0.65
CA LEU A 36 6.53 8.72 -0.07
C LEU A 36 7.07 7.50 -0.83
N LEU A 37 6.46 6.37 -0.59
CA LEU A 37 6.68 5.12 -1.32
C LEU A 37 5.58 4.94 -2.35
N ALA A 38 5.93 4.62 -3.59
CA ALA A 38 4.98 4.45 -4.67
C ALA A 38 5.37 3.30 -5.59
N LEU A 39 4.43 2.40 -5.83
CA LEU A 39 4.63 1.24 -6.70
C LEU A 39 4.34 1.58 -8.15
N SER A 40 5.10 0.97 -9.06
CA SER A 40 4.80 0.86 -10.48
C SER A 40 4.60 -0.61 -10.85
N LYS A 41 3.40 -0.98 -11.26
CA LYS A 41 3.11 -2.33 -11.76
C LYS A 41 3.83 -2.62 -13.07
N ARG A 42 3.86 -1.63 -13.98
CA ARG A 42 4.49 -1.79 -15.28
C ARG A 42 5.99 -1.94 -15.21
N ALA A 43 6.65 -1.12 -14.39
CA ALA A 43 8.10 -1.16 -14.26
C ALA A 43 8.60 -2.21 -13.26
N HIS A 44 7.72 -2.81 -12.46
CA HIS A 44 8.06 -3.69 -11.34
C HIS A 44 9.03 -3.01 -10.39
N THR A 45 8.71 -1.80 -9.94
CA THR A 45 9.57 -1.00 -9.07
C THR A 45 8.82 -0.38 -7.92
N LEU A 46 9.56 -0.13 -6.84
CA LEU A 46 9.20 0.78 -5.77
C LEU A 46 9.99 2.09 -5.96
N SER A 47 9.30 3.20 -6.11
CA SER A 47 9.89 4.53 -6.11
C SER A 47 9.94 5.09 -4.70
N ILE A 48 11.10 5.64 -4.32
CA ILE A 48 11.38 6.36 -3.08
C ILE A 48 11.34 7.84 -3.43
N VAL A 49 10.35 8.58 -2.93
CA VAL A 49 10.06 9.95 -3.36
C VAL A 49 10.20 10.92 -2.20
N ASP A 50 10.87 12.04 -2.42
CA ASP A 50 10.85 13.19 -1.51
C ASP A 50 9.47 13.86 -1.58
N PRO A 51 8.66 13.84 -0.53
CA PRO A 51 7.30 14.38 -0.58
C PRO A 51 7.26 15.91 -0.61
N THR A 52 8.39 16.58 -0.38
CA THR A 52 8.49 18.05 -0.42
C THR A 52 8.74 18.54 -1.84
N THR A 53 9.68 17.91 -2.53
CA THR A 53 10.08 18.28 -3.89
C THR A 53 9.35 17.48 -4.96
N LEU A 54 8.72 16.36 -4.59
CA LEU A 54 8.09 15.37 -5.47
C LEU A 54 9.08 14.71 -6.43
N GLN A 55 10.36 14.73 -6.10
CA GLN A 55 11.39 14.07 -6.90
C GLN A 55 11.59 12.64 -6.46
N ILE A 56 11.74 11.74 -7.43
CA ILE A 56 12.18 10.38 -7.17
C ILE A 56 13.65 10.40 -6.80
N ILE A 57 13.95 9.96 -5.57
CA ILE A 57 15.31 9.88 -5.02
C ILE A 57 15.99 8.62 -5.52
N ALA A 58 15.25 7.51 -5.53
CA ALA A 58 15.72 6.21 -6.00
C ALA A 58 14.53 5.33 -6.41
N THR A 59 14.84 4.30 -7.17
CA THR A 59 13.92 3.19 -7.47
C THR A 59 14.59 1.87 -7.14
N ALA A 60 13.84 0.94 -6.58
CA ALA A 60 14.29 -0.41 -6.31
C ALA A 60 13.41 -1.42 -7.06
N PRO A 61 13.98 -2.49 -7.64
CA PRO A 61 13.18 -3.53 -8.27
C PRO A 61 12.37 -4.31 -7.24
N VAL A 62 11.17 -4.74 -7.62
CA VAL A 62 10.28 -5.62 -6.87
C VAL A 62 9.80 -6.76 -7.77
N GLY A 63 9.13 -7.74 -7.20
CA GLY A 63 8.53 -8.82 -7.98
C GLY A 63 7.43 -8.33 -8.94
N PRO A 64 6.97 -9.21 -9.84
CA PRO A 64 5.93 -8.86 -10.82
C PRO A 64 4.57 -8.67 -10.15
N ASP A 65 3.75 -7.78 -10.70
CA ASP A 65 2.40 -7.43 -10.22
C ASP A 65 2.39 -6.98 -8.75
N PRO A 66 3.20 -5.93 -8.38
CA PRO A 66 3.20 -5.37 -7.03
C PRO A 66 1.89 -4.63 -6.77
N HIS A 67 1.21 -4.89 -5.63
CA HIS A 67 -0.09 -4.28 -5.32
C HIS A 67 -0.06 -3.32 -4.14
N GLU A 68 0.38 -3.76 -2.97
CA GLU A 68 0.43 -2.93 -1.78
C GLU A 68 1.85 -2.77 -1.29
N VAL A 69 2.12 -1.66 -0.60
CA VAL A 69 3.38 -1.37 0.05
C VAL A 69 3.16 -0.85 1.46
N ILE A 70 4.02 -1.25 2.39
CA ILE A 70 4.05 -0.71 3.74
C ILE A 70 5.49 -0.59 4.24
N ALA A 71 5.77 0.39 5.08
CA ALA A 71 7.05 0.51 5.74
C ALA A 71 7.05 -0.11 7.14
N SER A 72 8.22 -0.58 7.59
CA SER A 72 8.47 -0.92 9.00
C SER A 72 8.27 0.31 9.90
N GLY A 73 8.01 0.09 11.18
CA GLY A 73 7.75 1.18 12.12
C GLY A 73 8.93 2.14 12.34
N ASP A 74 10.16 1.71 12.03
CA ASP A 74 11.34 2.57 12.05
C ASP A 74 11.62 3.26 10.69
N GLY A 75 10.78 3.00 9.69
CA GLY A 75 10.86 3.59 8.36
C GLY A 75 12.09 3.18 7.53
N LYS A 76 12.78 2.09 7.90
CA LYS A 76 14.02 1.66 7.22
C LYS A 76 13.80 0.57 6.18
N THR A 77 12.72 -0.18 6.30
CA THR A 77 12.40 -1.30 5.41
C THR A 77 11.01 -1.12 4.83
N ALA A 78 10.85 -1.37 3.55
CA ALA A 78 9.55 -1.49 2.90
C ALA A 78 9.27 -2.96 2.54
N TYR A 79 8.00 -3.33 2.65
CA TYR A 79 7.47 -4.63 2.22
C TYR A 79 6.44 -4.39 1.13
N VAL A 80 6.51 -5.20 0.07
CA VAL A 80 5.62 -5.07 -1.10
C VAL A 80 4.96 -6.41 -1.35
N SER A 81 3.64 -6.43 -1.43
CA SER A 81 2.90 -7.63 -1.77
C SER A 81 2.96 -7.90 -3.27
N ILE A 82 3.35 -9.13 -3.63
CA ILE A 82 3.44 -9.61 -5.01
C ILE A 82 2.25 -10.53 -5.25
N TYR A 83 1.22 -9.97 -5.91
CA TYR A 83 -0.11 -10.57 -5.91
C TYR A 83 -0.32 -11.63 -7.00
N GLY A 84 0.00 -11.31 -8.25
CA GLY A 84 -0.12 -12.23 -9.39
C GLY A 84 -1.53 -12.79 -9.62
N GLY A 85 -2.56 -11.98 -9.38
CA GLY A 85 -3.96 -12.44 -9.47
C GLY A 85 -4.30 -13.54 -8.44
N GLY A 86 -3.71 -13.47 -7.25
CA GLY A 86 -3.92 -14.44 -6.16
C GLY A 86 -3.04 -15.69 -6.25
N ARG A 87 -2.04 -15.73 -7.13
CA ARG A 87 -1.22 -16.94 -7.39
C ARG A 87 0.21 -16.86 -6.90
N TYR A 88 0.78 -15.66 -6.80
CA TYR A 88 2.15 -15.50 -6.31
C TYR A 88 2.19 -15.66 -4.79
N HIS A 89 3.38 -15.96 -4.28
CA HIS A 89 3.60 -16.25 -2.87
C HIS A 89 4.87 -15.56 -2.35
N ALA A 90 5.04 -14.28 -2.70
CA ALA A 90 6.21 -13.50 -2.33
C ALA A 90 5.85 -12.13 -1.76
N LEU A 91 6.69 -11.65 -0.85
CA LEU A 91 6.75 -10.26 -0.43
C LEU A 91 8.13 -9.73 -0.77
N SER A 92 8.22 -8.71 -1.62
CA SER A 92 9.51 -8.07 -1.89
C SER A 92 9.90 -7.16 -0.73
N VAL A 93 11.18 -7.13 -0.41
CA VAL A 93 11.74 -6.39 0.72
C VAL A 93 12.76 -5.38 0.22
N ILE A 94 12.61 -4.12 0.64
CA ILE A 94 13.47 -3.02 0.21
C ILE A 94 14.11 -2.35 1.43
N ASP A 95 15.44 -2.25 1.42
CA ASP A 95 16.19 -1.41 2.33
C ASP A 95 16.07 0.06 1.85
N LEU A 96 15.30 0.84 2.59
CA LEU A 96 15.04 2.25 2.25
C LEU A 96 16.23 3.17 2.55
N VAL A 97 17.16 2.75 3.40
CA VAL A 97 18.38 3.51 3.72
C VAL A 97 19.44 3.28 2.63
N ALA A 98 19.66 2.01 2.27
CA ALA A 98 20.60 1.65 1.21
C ALA A 98 19.97 1.77 -0.20
N GLN A 99 18.65 2.02 -0.28
CA GLN A 99 17.88 2.21 -1.52
C GLN A 99 17.99 1.02 -2.48
N LYS A 100 17.89 -0.19 -1.94
CA LYS A 100 18.08 -1.43 -2.71
C LYS A 100 17.15 -2.54 -2.29
N ALA A 101 16.86 -3.45 -3.23
CA ALA A 101 16.14 -4.69 -2.93
C ALA A 101 16.98 -5.61 -2.03
N LEU A 102 16.32 -6.26 -1.10
CA LEU A 102 16.80 -7.38 -0.30
C LEU A 102 16.17 -8.68 -0.83
N PRO A 103 16.61 -9.86 -0.35
CA PRO A 103 15.94 -11.10 -0.70
C PRO A 103 14.46 -11.08 -0.37
N ASP A 104 13.62 -11.54 -1.28
CA ASP A 104 12.19 -11.66 -1.09
C ASP A 104 11.86 -12.67 0.02
N ILE A 105 10.74 -12.45 0.68
CA ILE A 105 10.14 -13.40 1.62
C ILE A 105 9.24 -14.33 0.83
N ASP A 106 9.58 -15.63 0.81
CA ASP A 106 8.69 -16.67 0.30
C ASP A 106 7.61 -16.97 1.34
N THR A 107 6.35 -16.73 1.00
CA THR A 107 5.20 -17.00 1.87
C THR A 107 4.67 -18.44 1.73
N GLY A 108 5.30 -19.27 0.91
CA GLY A 108 4.97 -20.68 0.72
C GLY A 108 3.54 -20.89 0.22
N ALA A 109 2.73 -21.60 0.98
CA ALA A 109 1.34 -21.89 0.61
C ALA A 109 0.39 -20.68 0.78
N LEU A 110 0.84 -19.55 1.29
CA LEU A 110 0.04 -18.35 1.48
C LEU A 110 0.00 -17.51 0.21
N ASN A 111 -0.70 -18.03 -0.80
CA ASN A 111 -0.78 -17.42 -2.12
C ASN A 111 -1.60 -16.13 -2.13
N GLY A 112 -1.21 -15.20 -2.99
CA GLY A 112 -1.87 -13.93 -3.22
C GLY A 112 -1.78 -12.98 -2.04
N PRO A 113 -0.56 -12.67 -1.51
CA PRO A 113 -0.41 -11.65 -0.49
C PRO A 113 -0.92 -10.32 -1.05
N HIS A 114 -1.75 -9.60 -0.24
CA HIS A 114 -2.37 -8.36 -0.70
C HIS A 114 -2.35 -7.28 0.38
N GLY A 115 -3.44 -7.06 1.10
CA GLY A 115 -3.51 -6.04 2.14
C GLY A 115 -2.49 -6.24 3.24
N MET A 116 -1.84 -5.17 3.70
CA MET A 116 -0.78 -5.23 4.70
C MET A 116 -0.97 -4.22 5.81
N ALA A 117 -0.51 -4.56 7.02
CA ALA A 117 -0.43 -3.67 8.17
C ALA A 117 0.87 -3.95 8.94
N TRP A 118 1.49 -2.87 9.46
CA TRP A 118 2.64 -2.98 10.35
C TRP A 118 2.23 -2.63 11.78
N VAL A 119 2.15 -3.62 12.65
CA VAL A 119 1.72 -3.42 14.04
C VAL A 119 2.55 -4.29 14.98
N GLY A 120 2.99 -3.73 16.09
CA GLY A 120 3.74 -4.46 17.11
C GLY A 120 5.10 -5.00 16.63
N GLY A 121 5.76 -4.30 15.70
CA GLY A 121 7.04 -4.72 15.14
C GLY A 121 6.93 -5.89 14.14
N LYS A 122 5.72 -6.23 13.70
CA LYS A 122 5.45 -7.35 12.80
C LYS A 122 4.65 -6.92 11.58
N LEU A 123 4.84 -7.64 10.49
CA LEU A 123 4.09 -7.46 9.26
C LEU A 123 2.88 -8.41 9.27
N TRP A 124 1.69 -7.83 9.22
CA TRP A 124 0.44 -8.55 9.02
C TRP A 124 0.03 -8.43 7.56
N PHE A 125 -0.48 -9.51 6.98
CA PHE A 125 -0.94 -9.49 5.59
C PHE A 125 -2.09 -10.47 5.36
N THR A 126 -2.91 -10.15 4.36
CA THR A 126 -3.89 -11.08 3.81
C THR A 126 -3.24 -11.93 2.72
N ALA A 127 -3.67 -13.16 2.56
CA ALA A 127 -3.32 -14.03 1.43
C ALA A 127 -4.62 -14.50 0.76
N GLU A 128 -5.03 -13.78 -0.29
CA GLU A 128 -6.34 -13.97 -0.93
C GLU A 128 -6.55 -15.37 -1.48
N GLY A 129 -5.53 -15.92 -2.15
CA GLY A 129 -5.59 -17.25 -2.73
C GLY A 129 -5.70 -18.35 -1.69
N ALA A 130 -5.10 -18.15 -0.52
CA ALA A 130 -5.16 -19.07 0.62
C ALA A 130 -6.36 -18.80 1.54
N LYS A 131 -7.06 -17.66 1.41
CA LYS A 131 -8.20 -17.23 2.26
C LYS A 131 -7.82 -17.12 3.74
N VAL A 132 -6.68 -16.51 4.00
CA VAL A 132 -6.13 -16.38 5.36
C VAL A 132 -5.61 -14.98 5.64
N ILE A 133 -5.43 -14.71 6.92
CA ILE A 133 -4.58 -13.63 7.43
C ILE A 133 -3.33 -14.28 8.00
N ALA A 134 -2.17 -13.67 7.76
CA ALA A 134 -0.89 -14.16 8.29
C ALA A 134 -0.10 -13.04 8.94
N ARG A 135 0.85 -13.42 9.79
CA ARG A 135 1.79 -12.50 10.44
C ARG A 135 3.21 -13.01 10.25
N TYR A 136 4.05 -12.12 9.71
CA TYR A 136 5.49 -12.36 9.56
C TYR A 136 6.27 -11.60 10.63
N ASP A 137 7.20 -12.28 11.27
CA ASP A 137 8.12 -11.72 12.25
C ASP A 137 9.51 -11.48 11.61
N PRO A 138 9.90 -10.22 11.36
CA PRO A 138 11.23 -9.94 10.81
C PRO A 138 12.39 -10.34 11.72
N ALA A 139 12.19 -10.40 13.04
CA ALA A 139 13.24 -10.78 13.98
C ALA A 139 13.63 -12.26 13.86
N THR A 140 12.69 -13.12 13.50
CA THR A 140 12.90 -14.55 13.29
C THR A 140 12.92 -14.96 11.83
N SER A 141 12.55 -14.04 10.94
CA SER A 141 12.36 -14.28 9.50
C SER A 141 11.35 -15.40 9.21
N GLN A 142 10.26 -15.45 9.97
CA GLN A 142 9.26 -16.52 9.82
C GLN A 142 7.83 -15.97 9.88
N VAL A 143 6.92 -16.66 9.20
CA VAL A 143 5.48 -16.53 9.47
C VAL A 143 5.19 -17.24 10.79
N ASP A 144 4.82 -16.47 11.82
CA ASP A 144 4.63 -16.97 13.18
C ASP A 144 3.16 -17.14 13.59
N TRP A 145 2.22 -16.73 12.73
CA TRP A 145 0.79 -16.87 12.96
C TRP A 145 0.00 -16.86 11.67
N VAL A 146 -1.02 -17.71 11.58
CA VAL A 146 -1.94 -17.80 10.43
C VAL A 146 -3.35 -18.07 10.96
N MET A 147 -4.35 -17.37 10.39
CA MET A 147 -5.77 -17.57 10.67
C MET A 147 -6.55 -17.65 9.35
N GLY A 148 -7.31 -18.73 9.19
CA GLY A 148 -8.25 -18.86 8.07
C GLY A 148 -9.49 -18.00 8.30
N THR A 149 -9.94 -17.30 7.26
CA THR A 149 -11.19 -16.53 7.28
C THR A 149 -12.36 -17.30 6.67
N GLY A 150 -12.07 -18.35 5.89
CA GLY A 150 -13.10 -19.05 5.13
C GLY A 150 -13.80 -18.18 4.06
N GLN A 151 -13.41 -16.92 3.92
CA GLN A 151 -14.04 -15.96 3.01
C GLN A 151 -13.33 -15.88 1.67
N ASN A 152 -14.04 -15.43 0.63
CA ASN A 152 -13.50 -15.31 -0.71
C ASN A 152 -12.93 -13.90 -0.92
N ARG A 153 -11.68 -13.84 -1.42
CA ARG A 153 -10.92 -12.60 -1.60
C ARG A 153 -10.83 -11.79 -0.30
N THR A 154 -10.26 -12.40 0.75
CA THR A 154 -9.82 -11.68 1.95
C THR A 154 -8.74 -10.69 1.56
N HIS A 155 -9.10 -9.41 1.48
CA HIS A 155 -8.41 -8.41 0.66
C HIS A 155 -7.59 -7.42 1.49
N MET A 156 -8.24 -6.38 2.03
CA MET A 156 -7.57 -5.39 2.87
C MET A 156 -7.61 -5.78 4.34
N ILE A 157 -6.65 -5.28 5.12
CA ILE A 157 -6.51 -5.59 6.55
C ILE A 157 -6.30 -4.34 7.37
N TYR A 158 -6.89 -4.31 8.54
CA TYR A 158 -6.58 -3.39 9.63
C TYR A 158 -6.35 -4.20 10.91
N VAL A 159 -5.29 -3.88 11.63
CA VAL A 159 -4.97 -4.48 12.94
C VAL A 159 -4.93 -3.35 13.96
N THR A 160 -5.66 -3.50 15.07
CA THR A 160 -5.64 -2.48 16.12
C THR A 160 -4.24 -2.37 16.76
N PRO A 161 -3.82 -1.16 17.22
CA PRO A 161 -2.49 -0.96 17.80
C PRO A 161 -2.16 -1.89 18.97
N ASP A 162 -3.16 -2.28 19.74
CA ASP A 162 -3.06 -3.25 20.86
C ASP A 162 -3.06 -4.72 20.40
N GLN A 163 -3.24 -4.97 19.08
CA GLN A 163 -3.32 -6.29 18.47
C GLN A 163 -4.43 -7.17 19.06
N GLN A 164 -5.51 -6.57 19.56
CA GLN A 164 -6.65 -7.31 20.09
C GLN A 164 -7.75 -7.53 19.06
N GLN A 165 -7.76 -6.73 17.97
CA GLN A 165 -8.77 -6.84 16.93
C GLN A 165 -8.14 -6.75 15.54
N ILE A 166 -8.72 -7.49 14.58
CA ILE A 166 -8.33 -7.48 13.18
C ILE A 166 -9.60 -7.39 12.33
N TYR A 167 -9.59 -6.53 11.33
CA TYR A 167 -10.68 -6.37 10.37
C TYR A 167 -10.19 -6.65 8.96
N THR A 168 -10.97 -7.37 8.15
CA THR A 168 -10.68 -7.54 6.73
C THR A 168 -11.93 -7.41 5.90
N THR A 169 -11.80 -6.83 4.70
CA THR A 169 -12.82 -6.94 3.66
C THR A 169 -12.66 -8.24 2.89
N ASN A 170 -13.77 -8.81 2.41
CA ASN A 170 -13.80 -10.07 1.67
C ASN A 170 -14.61 -9.89 0.40
N VAL A 171 -13.99 -9.32 -0.60
CA VAL A 171 -14.58 -8.72 -1.81
C VAL A 171 -15.60 -9.62 -2.51
N SER A 172 -15.28 -10.91 -2.68
CA SER A 172 -16.16 -11.85 -3.37
C SER A 172 -17.20 -12.50 -2.45
N SER A 173 -17.07 -12.31 -1.13
CA SER A 173 -18.08 -12.76 -0.17
C SER A 173 -19.09 -11.66 0.17
N GLY A 174 -18.77 -10.38 -0.04
CA GLY A 174 -19.59 -9.25 0.39
C GLY A 174 -19.68 -9.17 1.91
N THR A 175 -18.55 -9.33 2.59
CA THR A 175 -18.50 -9.40 4.06
C THR A 175 -17.27 -8.73 4.62
N VAL A 176 -17.38 -8.19 5.83
CA VAL A 176 -16.24 -7.80 6.66
C VAL A 176 -16.04 -8.88 7.72
N THR A 177 -14.82 -9.43 7.81
CA THR A 177 -14.42 -10.29 8.93
C THR A 177 -13.93 -9.43 10.08
N PHE A 178 -14.45 -9.68 11.25
CA PHE A 178 -14.06 -9.11 12.52
C PHE A 178 -13.47 -10.20 13.41
N LEU A 179 -12.18 -10.17 13.64
CA LEU A 179 -11.51 -11.05 14.59
C LEU A 179 -11.25 -10.32 15.91
N GLU A 180 -11.55 -10.96 17.00
CA GLU A 180 -11.31 -10.44 18.33
C GLU A 180 -10.61 -11.48 19.20
N LYS A 181 -9.57 -11.04 19.89
CA LYS A 181 -8.82 -11.87 20.80
C LYS A 181 -9.55 -11.97 22.14
N VAL A 182 -9.87 -13.18 22.56
CA VAL A 182 -10.66 -13.44 23.77
C VAL A 182 -9.94 -14.38 24.70
N THR A 183 -10.22 -14.23 25.99
CA THR A 183 -9.78 -15.16 27.02
C THR A 183 -10.87 -16.18 27.25
N LEU A 184 -10.59 -17.45 26.98
CA LEU A 184 -11.52 -18.55 27.14
C LEU A 184 -11.30 -19.22 28.48
N PRO A 185 -12.40 -19.62 29.18
CA PRO A 185 -12.30 -20.36 30.43
C PRO A 185 -11.63 -21.73 30.22
N PRO A 186 -11.13 -22.34 31.28
CA PRO A 186 -10.59 -23.69 31.24
C PRO A 186 -11.62 -24.67 30.67
N MET A 187 -11.21 -25.46 29.67
CA MET A 187 -12.03 -26.54 29.10
C MET A 187 -11.44 -27.90 29.55
N GLY A 188 -12.28 -28.74 30.12
CA GLY A 188 -11.93 -30.10 30.48
C GLY A 188 -12.85 -30.69 31.53
N PRO A 189 -13.06 -32.03 31.57
CA PRO A 189 -13.69 -32.74 32.65
C PRO A 189 -12.65 -33.06 33.76
N PRO A 190 -12.94 -32.77 35.07
CA PRO A 190 -14.12 -32.01 35.52
C PRO A 190 -14.02 -30.52 35.21
N PRO A 191 -15.16 -29.77 35.18
CA PRO A 191 -15.16 -28.33 34.90
C PRO A 191 -14.17 -27.56 35.77
N GLY A 192 -13.36 -26.72 35.17
CA GLY A 192 -12.36 -25.87 35.85
C GLY A 192 -10.95 -26.47 35.94
N MET A 193 -10.68 -27.67 35.42
CA MET A 193 -9.35 -28.33 35.47
C MET A 193 -8.50 -28.08 34.19
N GLY A 194 -8.80 -27.13 33.35
CA GLY A 194 -7.93 -26.73 32.23
C GLY A 194 -7.13 -25.47 32.54
N GLN A 195 -6.32 -25.04 31.59
CA GLN A 195 -5.69 -23.72 31.63
C GLN A 195 -6.58 -22.69 30.93
N VAL A 196 -6.56 -21.46 31.44
CA VAL A 196 -7.08 -20.30 30.73
C VAL A 196 -6.28 -20.16 29.45
N ARG A 197 -6.94 -20.03 28.31
CA ARG A 197 -6.29 -19.84 27.01
C ARG A 197 -6.77 -18.56 26.34
N THR A 198 -5.92 -17.95 25.57
CA THR A 198 -6.28 -16.87 24.67
C THR A 198 -6.50 -17.45 23.28
N ASP A 199 -7.58 -17.04 22.63
CA ASP A 199 -7.93 -17.49 21.29
C ASP A 199 -8.58 -16.34 20.51
N TRP A 200 -8.83 -16.54 19.22
CA TRP A 200 -9.52 -15.60 18.38
C TRP A 200 -10.95 -16.05 18.11
N THR A 201 -11.90 -15.15 18.28
CA THR A 201 -13.27 -15.33 17.80
C THR A 201 -13.49 -14.56 16.52
N GLU A 202 -14.30 -15.13 15.63
CA GLU A 202 -14.63 -14.54 14.35
C GLU A 202 -16.10 -14.14 14.32
N THR A 203 -16.36 -12.92 13.81
CA THR A 203 -17.70 -12.45 13.46
C THR A 203 -17.68 -12.02 11.99
N ILE A 204 -18.59 -12.58 11.20
CA ILE A 204 -18.76 -12.22 9.80
C ILE A 204 -19.92 -11.23 9.69
N ILE A 205 -19.65 -10.05 9.15
CA ILE A 205 -20.62 -8.96 9.01
C ILE A 205 -20.96 -8.82 7.52
N PRO A 206 -22.17 -9.17 7.08
CA PRO A 206 -22.59 -8.95 5.70
C PRO A 206 -22.64 -7.45 5.37
N VAL A 207 -22.11 -7.08 4.20
CA VAL A 207 -22.10 -5.73 3.64
C VAL A 207 -22.56 -5.77 2.18
N GLY A 208 -22.42 -4.68 1.45
CA GLY A 208 -22.70 -4.68 0.01
C GLY A 208 -21.66 -5.49 -0.79
N LYS A 209 -21.97 -5.79 -2.05
CA LYS A 209 -21.11 -6.59 -2.91
C LYS A 209 -19.90 -5.84 -3.42
N GLY A 210 -18.76 -6.51 -3.39
CA GLY A 210 -17.50 -5.93 -3.86
C GLY A 210 -16.87 -4.97 -2.87
N ASP A 211 -16.95 -5.26 -1.56
CA ASP A 211 -16.37 -4.50 -0.45
C ASP A 211 -14.83 -4.50 -0.51
N GLU A 212 -14.27 -3.69 -1.38
CA GLU A 212 -12.83 -3.69 -1.69
C GLU A 212 -12.04 -2.80 -0.73
N GLY A 213 -12.28 -1.50 -0.77
CA GLY A 213 -11.60 -0.55 0.09
C GLY A 213 -12.37 -0.26 1.38
N PHE A 214 -11.65 -0.18 2.48
CA PHE A 214 -12.20 0.23 3.76
C PHE A 214 -11.23 1.06 4.59
N ASP A 215 -11.74 1.74 5.56
CA ASP A 215 -10.94 2.38 6.61
C ASP A 215 -11.70 2.44 7.93
N VAL A 216 -10.97 2.60 9.02
CA VAL A 216 -11.50 2.79 10.37
C VAL A 216 -11.45 4.27 10.71
N THR A 217 -12.51 4.79 11.32
CA THR A 217 -12.54 6.18 11.80
C THR A 217 -11.38 6.43 12.76
N PRO A 218 -10.76 7.63 12.78
CA PRO A 218 -9.64 7.92 13.67
C PRO A 218 -9.93 7.73 15.17
N ASP A 219 -11.20 7.79 15.57
CA ASP A 219 -11.64 7.52 16.93
C ASP A 219 -11.87 6.03 17.24
N GLY A 220 -11.68 5.15 16.23
CA GLY A 220 -11.81 3.70 16.37
C GLY A 220 -13.23 3.18 16.57
N ARG A 221 -14.27 4.00 16.29
CA ARG A 221 -15.67 3.61 16.60
C ARG A 221 -16.41 2.99 15.43
N ALA A 222 -16.04 3.35 14.20
CA ALA A 222 -16.71 2.85 13.02
C ALA A 222 -15.71 2.40 11.94
N LEU A 223 -16.16 1.49 11.11
CA LEU A 223 -15.50 1.07 9.88
C LEU A 223 -16.43 1.40 8.72
N TRP A 224 -15.89 2.07 7.69
CA TRP A 224 -16.60 2.29 6.44
C TRP A 224 -15.98 1.44 5.35
N THR A 225 -16.81 0.77 4.55
CA THR A 225 -16.35 0.05 3.36
C THR A 225 -17.13 0.49 2.12
N ALA A 226 -16.43 0.53 0.99
CA ALA A 226 -17.00 0.90 -0.30
C ALA A 226 -17.27 -0.37 -1.12
N ASN A 227 -18.54 -0.54 -1.50
CA ASN A 227 -19.05 -1.73 -2.16
C ASN A 227 -19.09 -1.52 -3.67
N ALA A 228 -18.02 -1.93 -4.37
CA ALA A 228 -17.75 -1.61 -5.78
C ALA A 228 -18.84 -2.05 -6.75
N GLN A 229 -19.51 -3.18 -6.50
CA GLN A 229 -20.53 -3.71 -7.38
C GLN A 229 -21.90 -3.10 -7.14
N ASP A 230 -22.22 -2.81 -5.87
CA ASP A 230 -23.51 -2.21 -5.50
C ASP A 230 -23.48 -0.68 -5.60
N GLY A 231 -22.30 -0.07 -5.63
CA GLY A 231 -22.13 1.38 -5.65
C GLY A 231 -22.50 2.06 -4.31
N THR A 232 -22.50 1.29 -3.23
CA THR A 232 -22.92 1.74 -1.88
C THR A 232 -21.73 1.85 -0.93
N LEU A 233 -21.94 2.52 0.21
CA LEU A 233 -21.01 2.53 1.34
C LEU A 233 -21.69 1.85 2.53
N SER A 234 -21.07 0.85 3.13
CA SER A 234 -21.56 0.25 4.37
C SER A 234 -20.80 0.84 5.56
N ILE A 235 -21.52 1.21 6.60
CA ILE A 235 -20.98 1.79 7.83
C ILE A 235 -21.25 0.82 8.98
N ILE A 236 -20.20 0.34 9.60
CA ILE A 236 -20.23 -0.65 10.67
C ILE A 236 -19.85 0.04 11.98
N ASP A 237 -20.68 -0.08 12.99
CA ASP A 237 -20.30 0.25 14.36
C ASP A 237 -19.46 -0.88 14.95
N LEU A 238 -18.23 -0.57 15.34
CA LEU A 238 -17.26 -1.56 15.79
C LEU A 238 -17.55 -2.11 17.19
N GLY A 239 -18.27 -1.37 18.02
CA GLY A 239 -18.69 -1.82 19.35
C GLY A 239 -19.79 -2.88 19.29
N THR A 240 -20.78 -2.66 18.43
CA THR A 240 -21.92 -3.58 18.26
C THR A 240 -21.72 -4.61 17.16
N LYS A 241 -20.70 -4.43 16.31
CA LYS A 241 -20.40 -5.29 15.14
C LYS A 241 -21.59 -5.40 14.17
N LYS A 242 -22.26 -4.29 13.94
CA LYS A 242 -23.45 -4.21 13.07
C LYS A 242 -23.30 -3.10 12.04
N VAL A 243 -23.83 -3.35 10.83
CA VAL A 243 -24.06 -2.28 9.86
C VAL A 243 -25.12 -1.34 10.42
N THR A 244 -24.75 -0.09 10.62
CA THR A 244 -25.65 0.96 11.13
C THR A 244 -26.25 1.80 10.03
N ASP A 245 -25.61 1.81 8.85
CA ASP A 245 -26.10 2.52 7.69
C ASP A 245 -25.52 1.94 6.38
N THR A 246 -26.30 2.10 5.30
CA THR A 246 -25.87 1.80 3.93
C THR A 246 -26.23 2.98 3.05
N VAL A 247 -25.22 3.76 2.67
CA VAL A 247 -25.37 4.94 1.84
C VAL A 247 -25.38 4.56 0.36
N ASP A 248 -26.45 4.90 -0.36
CA ASP A 248 -26.51 4.74 -1.82
C ASP A 248 -25.66 5.83 -2.51
N ALA A 249 -24.38 5.57 -2.65
CA ALA A 249 -23.39 6.53 -3.12
C ALA A 249 -23.28 6.59 -4.66
N LYS A 250 -23.78 5.58 -5.37
CA LYS A 250 -23.65 5.41 -6.82
C LYS A 250 -22.18 5.37 -7.29
N ILE A 251 -21.26 4.87 -6.45
CA ILE A 251 -19.82 4.78 -6.76
C ILE A 251 -19.51 3.35 -7.22
N PHE A 252 -19.89 3.03 -8.45
CA PHE A 252 -19.54 1.75 -9.05
C PHE A 252 -18.04 1.67 -9.36
N GLY A 253 -17.44 0.50 -9.10
CA GLY A 253 -16.01 0.31 -9.23
C GLY A 253 -15.20 1.03 -8.15
N ALA A 254 -15.79 1.34 -6.99
CA ALA A 254 -15.07 1.87 -5.84
C ALA A 254 -13.88 0.95 -5.48
N ASN A 255 -12.69 1.52 -5.23
CA ASN A 255 -11.49 0.73 -5.01
C ASN A 255 -10.89 0.94 -3.62
N ARG A 256 -10.52 2.17 -3.26
CA ARG A 256 -10.00 2.48 -1.92
C ARG A 256 -10.86 3.52 -1.23
N LEU A 257 -10.91 3.42 0.09
CA LEU A 257 -11.59 4.37 0.95
C LEU A 257 -10.62 4.77 2.07
N LYS A 258 -10.48 6.08 2.34
CA LYS A 258 -9.64 6.60 3.40
C LYS A 258 -10.27 7.80 4.09
N PHE A 259 -10.16 7.83 5.43
CA PHE A 259 -10.45 9.03 6.21
C PHE A 259 -9.31 10.03 6.12
N THR A 260 -9.62 11.32 6.20
CA THR A 260 -8.60 12.33 6.53
C THR A 260 -8.10 12.13 7.96
N PRO A 261 -6.86 12.56 8.30
CA PRO A 261 -6.32 12.39 9.65
C PRO A 261 -7.18 13.01 10.75
N ASP A 262 -7.94 14.07 10.45
CA ASP A 262 -8.88 14.70 11.39
C ASP A 262 -10.25 14.02 11.45
N GLY A 263 -10.48 13.00 10.64
CA GLY A 263 -11.72 12.22 10.59
C GLY A 263 -12.93 12.95 10.00
N LYS A 264 -12.75 14.13 9.41
CA LYS A 264 -13.89 14.92 8.91
C LYS A 264 -14.34 14.51 7.53
N LEU A 265 -13.41 14.07 6.69
CA LEU A 265 -13.69 13.68 5.32
C LEU A 265 -13.42 12.20 5.10
N VAL A 266 -14.19 11.61 4.19
CA VAL A 266 -13.95 10.28 3.62
C VAL A 266 -13.71 10.45 2.13
N LEU A 267 -12.60 9.94 1.65
CA LEU A 267 -12.22 9.96 0.25
C LEU A 267 -12.33 8.55 -0.32
N ILE A 268 -12.98 8.43 -1.47
CA ILE A 268 -13.19 7.14 -2.14
C ILE A 268 -12.73 7.24 -3.58
N THR A 269 -11.86 6.34 -3.99
CA THR A 269 -11.41 6.21 -5.38
C THR A 269 -12.30 5.24 -6.16
N SER A 270 -12.35 5.39 -7.48
CA SER A 270 -13.10 4.50 -8.36
C SER A 270 -12.28 4.11 -9.58
N LEU A 271 -12.15 2.81 -9.80
CA LEU A 271 -11.58 2.26 -11.03
C LEU A 271 -12.52 2.47 -12.22
N GLY A 272 -13.83 2.57 -11.97
CA GLY A 272 -14.84 2.63 -13.03
C GLY A 272 -14.87 3.94 -13.79
N ASN A 273 -14.63 5.08 -13.14
CA ASN A 273 -14.76 6.40 -13.74
C ASN A 273 -13.60 7.36 -13.46
N GLY A 274 -12.60 6.93 -12.65
CA GLY A 274 -11.42 7.74 -12.40
C GLY A 274 -11.64 9.01 -11.58
N ASP A 275 -12.72 9.07 -10.82
CA ASP A 275 -13.00 10.18 -9.92
C ASP A 275 -12.56 9.89 -8.49
N LEU A 276 -12.26 10.96 -7.77
CA LEU A 276 -12.17 10.97 -6.33
C LEU A 276 -13.46 11.54 -5.76
N PHE A 277 -14.15 10.75 -4.95
CA PHE A 277 -15.36 11.17 -4.26
C PHE A 277 -15.02 11.60 -2.84
N VAL A 278 -15.53 12.75 -2.44
CA VAL A 278 -15.30 13.33 -1.12
C VAL A 278 -16.63 13.40 -0.38
N TYR A 279 -16.68 12.80 0.80
CA TYR A 279 -17.83 12.78 1.68
C TYR A 279 -17.52 13.46 3.01
N ASP A 280 -18.51 14.11 3.59
CA ASP A 280 -18.48 14.52 4.99
C ASP A 280 -18.77 13.30 5.88
N ALA A 281 -17.83 12.97 6.77
CA ALA A 281 -17.91 11.76 7.58
C ALA A 281 -19.07 11.82 8.59
N ALA A 282 -19.41 12.99 9.13
CA ALA A 282 -20.44 13.15 10.15
C ALA A 282 -21.85 13.06 9.56
N SER A 283 -22.12 13.78 8.47
CA SER A 283 -23.41 13.80 7.82
C SER A 283 -23.61 12.66 6.81
N ARG A 284 -22.52 11.97 6.41
CA ARG A 284 -22.50 10.90 5.39
C ARG A 284 -22.94 11.38 3.99
N LYS A 285 -22.85 12.68 3.73
CA LYS A 285 -23.28 13.30 2.48
C LYS A 285 -22.11 13.57 1.55
N PRO A 286 -22.29 13.47 0.22
CA PRO A 286 -21.27 13.86 -0.74
C PRO A 286 -21.01 15.37 -0.66
N ILE A 287 -19.75 15.76 -0.69
CA ILE A 287 -19.27 17.15 -0.77
C ILE A 287 -18.86 17.48 -2.18
N LYS A 288 -18.03 16.61 -2.77
CA LYS A 288 -17.38 16.87 -4.06
C LYS A 288 -17.12 15.57 -4.82
N ARG A 289 -17.15 15.68 -6.12
CA ARG A 289 -16.59 14.69 -7.07
C ARG A 289 -15.50 15.41 -7.84
N VAL A 290 -14.29 14.89 -7.76
CA VAL A 290 -13.09 15.50 -8.34
C VAL A 290 -12.61 14.60 -9.49
N PRO A 291 -12.67 15.05 -10.73
CA PRO A 291 -12.05 14.33 -11.85
C PRO A 291 -10.53 14.35 -11.68
N ILE A 292 -9.91 13.18 -11.56
CA ILE A 292 -8.47 13.06 -11.30
C ILE A 292 -7.72 12.25 -12.37
N GLY A 293 -8.43 11.65 -13.31
CA GLY A 293 -7.86 10.82 -14.38
C GLY A 293 -8.73 9.60 -14.66
N HIS A 294 -8.11 8.46 -14.93
CA HIS A 294 -8.79 7.18 -15.14
C HIS A 294 -8.30 6.13 -14.17
N GLY A 295 -9.16 5.18 -13.80
CA GLY A 295 -8.81 4.02 -13.00
C GLY A 295 -8.14 4.40 -11.68
N ALA A 296 -8.76 5.29 -10.91
CA ALA A 296 -8.23 5.72 -9.61
C ALA A 296 -8.19 4.54 -8.63
N ALA A 297 -6.99 4.11 -8.28
CA ALA A 297 -6.68 2.96 -7.43
C ALA A 297 -6.21 3.42 -6.03
N GLY A 298 -4.96 3.18 -5.70
CA GLY A 298 -4.37 3.50 -4.39
C GLY A 298 -4.57 4.96 -3.98
N ILE A 299 -4.83 5.19 -2.69
CA ILE A 299 -4.95 6.53 -2.12
C ILE A 299 -4.18 6.62 -0.80
N LEU A 300 -3.47 7.72 -0.62
CA LEU A 300 -2.69 8.00 0.58
C LEU A 300 -2.89 9.45 1.03
N MET A 301 -3.28 9.64 2.29
CA MET A 301 -3.37 10.98 2.89
C MET A 301 -2.00 11.46 3.32
N ASP A 302 -1.68 12.75 3.07
CA ASP A 302 -0.50 13.36 3.66
C ASP A 302 -0.78 13.68 5.13
N PRO A 303 -0.03 13.12 6.10
CA PRO A 303 -0.32 13.29 7.52
C PRO A 303 -0.04 14.71 8.05
N VAL A 304 0.72 15.52 7.31
CA VAL A 304 1.10 16.88 7.71
C VAL A 304 0.73 17.94 6.66
N GLY A 305 0.58 17.53 5.40
CA GLY A 305 0.18 18.39 4.29
C GLY A 305 -1.30 18.12 3.96
N ASN A 306 -2.07 19.13 3.78
CA ASN A 306 -3.50 19.03 3.51
C ASN A 306 -3.79 18.58 2.07
N ARG A 307 -3.27 17.40 1.70
CA ARG A 307 -3.34 16.82 0.36
C ARG A 307 -3.48 15.29 0.38
N ALA A 308 -3.98 14.74 -0.70
CA ALA A 308 -4.00 13.31 -0.97
C ALA A 308 -3.20 12.99 -2.23
N PHE A 309 -2.60 11.80 -2.24
CA PHE A 309 -1.97 11.20 -3.41
C PHE A 309 -2.86 10.07 -3.91
N VAL A 310 -3.21 10.07 -5.18
CA VAL A 310 -4.12 9.07 -5.77
C VAL A 310 -3.50 8.48 -7.02
N ALA A 311 -3.32 7.17 -7.03
CA ALA A 311 -2.78 6.45 -8.18
C ALA A 311 -3.83 6.34 -9.30
N CYS A 312 -3.54 6.90 -10.47
CA CYS A 312 -4.35 6.79 -11.68
C CYS A 312 -3.65 5.80 -12.62
N SER A 313 -3.89 4.49 -12.40
CA SER A 313 -3.10 3.43 -13.01
C SER A 313 -3.05 3.47 -14.54
N PRO A 314 -4.17 3.56 -15.29
CA PRO A 314 -4.14 3.65 -16.75
C PRO A 314 -3.45 4.90 -17.30
N ASP A 315 -3.46 5.99 -16.54
CA ASP A 315 -2.88 7.26 -16.96
C ASP A 315 -1.39 7.39 -16.61
N ASN A 316 -0.84 6.41 -15.86
CA ASN A 316 0.58 6.33 -15.49
C ASN A 316 1.08 7.47 -14.61
N TYR A 317 0.23 8.05 -13.77
CA TYR A 317 0.62 9.07 -12.80
C TYR A 317 -0.10 8.92 -11.46
N ILE A 318 0.44 9.55 -10.45
CA ILE A 318 -0.21 9.79 -9.17
C ILE A 318 -0.71 11.23 -9.17
N ALA A 319 -2.02 11.44 -9.07
CA ALA A 319 -2.62 12.77 -8.92
C ALA A 319 -2.41 13.27 -7.50
N ILE A 320 -2.07 14.56 -7.36
CA ILE A 320 -1.90 15.25 -6.09
C ILE A 320 -3.08 16.20 -5.92
N VAL A 321 -3.93 15.91 -4.94
CA VAL A 321 -5.18 16.66 -4.69
C VAL A 321 -5.03 17.50 -3.43
N ASP A 322 -5.26 18.80 -3.52
CA ASP A 322 -5.39 19.69 -2.36
C ASP A 322 -6.74 19.44 -1.68
N LEU A 323 -6.71 19.15 -0.37
CA LEU A 323 -7.93 18.80 0.39
C LEU A 323 -8.72 20.02 0.90
N LYS A 324 -8.25 21.25 0.67
CA LYS A 324 -9.00 22.48 0.97
C LYS A 324 -9.83 22.94 -0.24
N THR A 325 -9.19 22.89 -1.43
CA THR A 325 -9.84 23.35 -2.67
C THR A 325 -10.47 22.20 -3.46
N PHE A 326 -10.07 20.96 -3.19
CA PHE A 326 -10.42 19.77 -3.97
C PHE A 326 -9.97 19.88 -5.43
N GLU A 327 -8.81 20.46 -5.66
CA GLU A 327 -8.23 20.60 -6.99
C GLU A 327 -7.00 19.72 -7.15
N VAL A 328 -6.76 19.22 -8.38
CA VAL A 328 -5.53 18.54 -8.73
C VAL A 328 -4.44 19.59 -8.90
N THR A 329 -3.43 19.55 -8.04
CA THR A 329 -2.32 20.53 -8.01
C THR A 329 -1.06 20.05 -8.73
N GLY A 330 -1.01 18.77 -9.11
CA GLY A 330 0.13 18.20 -9.82
C GLY A 330 -0.01 16.70 -10.06
N HIS A 331 0.95 16.19 -10.81
CA HIS A 331 1.07 14.78 -11.12
C HIS A 331 2.50 14.30 -10.85
N LEU A 332 2.65 13.04 -10.41
CA LEU A 332 3.92 12.37 -10.20
C LEU A 332 3.95 11.10 -11.03
N ASP A 333 4.92 10.99 -11.95
CA ASP A 333 5.19 9.75 -12.70
C ASP A 333 6.19 8.89 -11.94
N VAL A 334 5.84 7.61 -11.73
CA VAL A 334 6.67 6.64 -11.02
C VAL A 334 6.99 5.40 -11.88
N GLY A 335 6.86 5.51 -13.21
CA GLY A 335 7.22 4.45 -14.15
C GLY A 335 6.06 3.65 -14.74
N GLY A 336 4.83 4.11 -14.54
CA GLY A 336 3.62 3.55 -15.16
C GLY A 336 2.84 2.58 -14.30
N GLU A 337 1.53 2.59 -14.49
CA GLU A 337 0.55 1.79 -13.74
C GLU A 337 0.77 1.87 -12.21
N PRO A 338 0.74 3.08 -11.60
CA PRO A 338 0.88 3.21 -10.15
C PRO A 338 -0.27 2.54 -9.42
N ASP A 339 0.00 1.99 -8.21
CA ASP A 339 -1.02 1.38 -7.36
C ASP A 339 -0.77 1.68 -5.88
N GLY A 340 -0.18 0.76 -5.12
CA GLY A 340 0.05 0.92 -3.68
C GLY A 340 0.94 2.10 -3.33
N LEU A 341 0.54 2.84 -2.31
CA LEU A 341 1.21 4.03 -1.78
C LEU A 341 1.36 3.91 -0.27
N ALA A 342 2.51 4.31 0.28
CA ALA A 342 2.72 4.34 1.73
C ALA A 342 3.66 5.46 2.16
N TRP A 343 3.62 5.75 3.45
CA TRP A 343 4.64 6.59 4.11
C TRP A 343 5.70 5.72 4.77
N ALA A 344 6.97 6.07 4.58
CA ALA A 344 8.05 5.65 5.44
C ALA A 344 8.45 6.83 6.33
N MET A 345 8.37 6.63 7.64
CA MET A 345 8.67 7.65 8.66
C MET A 345 9.84 7.15 9.50
N ARG A 346 11.01 7.80 9.37
CA ARG A 346 12.18 7.52 10.22
C ARG A 346 12.26 8.56 11.33
N ASN A 347 12.36 8.11 12.55
CA ASN A 347 12.62 8.93 13.73
C ASN A 347 14.11 9.26 13.86
#